data_ca30371171711bfe3a4fee7e88cc83cb
#
_entry.id   ca30371171711bfe3a4fee7e88cc83cb
#
_cell.length_a   1.000
_cell.length_b   1.000
_cell.length_c   1.000
_cell.angle_alpha   90.00
_cell.angle_beta   90.00
_cell.angle_gamma   90.00
#
_symmetry.space_group_name_H-M   'P 1'
#
loop_
_entity.id
_entity.type
_entity.pdbx_description
1 polymer ?
#
loop_
_entity_poly.entity_id
_entity_poly.type
_entity_poly.pdbx_seq_one_letter_code
_entity_poly.pdbx_strand_id
1 'polypeptide(L)'
;CFSLPALIIVSLEAFLVRAHANWAATSLITLFIFFVYFVYRINKNIIYINNYLNLIVGVVLFVMIGINIPLEGFNRINGLKNFTIYLDKKNQNNIKNFVVDDRLLFANLNYEYKSNEFNFYSPFKPGNKIVHHFQLKNPLPSNFSQNFILIGNKNNINYLKNNNKTIFLGSSSPPFIKHDVKIYEVIFDYIIW
;
A
#
# COMPACT_ATOMS: atom_id res chain seq x y z
N CYS A 1 9.22 -33.86 11.66
CA CYS A 1 8.98 -34.12 10.23
C CYS A 1 7.68 -33.49 9.67
N PHE A 2 7.01 -32.60 10.38
CA PHE A 2 5.77 -31.96 9.91
C PHE A 2 5.98 -30.90 8.80
N SER A 3 7.18 -30.33 8.68
CA SER A 3 7.49 -29.31 7.66
C SER A 3 7.67 -29.87 6.25
N LEU A 4 8.14 -31.09 6.11
CA LEU A 4 8.41 -31.73 4.80
C LEU A 4 7.14 -31.94 3.97
N PRO A 5 6.05 -32.54 4.49
CA PRO A 5 4.80 -32.69 3.73
C PRO A 5 4.22 -31.33 3.31
N ALA A 6 4.23 -30.34 4.19
CA ALA A 6 3.72 -29.02 3.87
C ALA A 6 4.57 -28.29 2.80
N LEU A 7 5.90 -28.42 2.86
CA LEU A 7 6.79 -27.88 1.81
C LEU A 7 6.58 -28.58 0.46
N ILE A 8 6.40 -29.89 0.44
CA ILE A 8 6.10 -30.63 -0.79
C ILE A 8 4.79 -30.16 -1.40
N ILE A 9 3.71 -30.05 -0.61
CA ILE A 9 2.40 -29.59 -1.07
C ILE A 9 2.50 -28.17 -1.62
N VAL A 10 3.10 -27.23 -0.89
CA VAL A 10 3.24 -25.84 -1.33
C VAL A 10 4.13 -25.73 -2.57
N SER A 11 5.18 -26.56 -2.68
CA SER A 11 6.04 -26.57 -3.86
C SER A 11 5.30 -27.10 -5.10
N LEU A 12 4.50 -28.13 -4.94
CA LEU A 12 3.66 -28.67 -6.02
C LEU A 12 2.60 -27.65 -6.45
N GLU A 13 1.97 -26.98 -5.50
CA GLU A 13 0.96 -25.96 -5.77
C GLU A 13 1.57 -24.71 -6.44
N ALA A 14 2.79 -24.31 -6.05
CA ALA A 14 3.53 -23.25 -6.72
C ALA A 14 3.86 -23.58 -8.17
N PHE A 15 4.14 -24.84 -8.45
CA PHE A 15 4.45 -25.32 -9.79
C PHE A 15 3.20 -25.40 -10.69
N LEU A 16 2.06 -25.84 -10.12
CA LEU A 16 0.83 -26.12 -10.89
C LEU A 16 -0.05 -24.88 -11.10
N VAL A 17 -0.13 -23.97 -10.11
CA VAL A 17 -1.09 -22.87 -10.16
C VAL A 17 -0.41 -21.54 -9.88
N ARG A 18 -0.18 -21.21 -8.67
CA ARG A 18 0.50 -20.00 -8.16
C ARG A 18 0.39 -20.01 -6.63
N ALA A 19 1.41 -20.46 -5.94
CA ALA A 19 1.38 -20.44 -4.49
C ALA A 19 1.74 -19.05 -3.95
N HIS A 20 1.04 -18.63 -2.92
CA HIS A 20 1.43 -17.45 -2.16
C HIS A 20 2.54 -17.85 -1.17
N ALA A 21 3.65 -17.10 -1.16
CA ALA A 21 4.80 -17.37 -0.28
C ALA A 21 4.41 -17.51 1.21
N ASN A 22 3.31 -16.88 1.62
CA ASN A 22 2.80 -16.93 2.99
C ASN A 22 2.36 -18.33 3.45
N TRP A 23 2.01 -19.23 2.53
CA TRP A 23 1.57 -20.59 2.87
C TRP A 23 2.72 -21.49 3.31
N ALA A 24 3.93 -21.20 2.83
CA ALA A 24 5.14 -21.89 3.25
C ALA A 24 5.67 -21.40 4.61
N ALA A 25 5.19 -20.28 5.14
CA ALA A 25 5.77 -19.63 6.32
C ALA A 25 5.81 -20.56 7.55
N THR A 26 4.74 -21.29 7.82
CA THR A 26 4.67 -22.22 8.97
C THR A 26 5.69 -23.36 8.87
N SER A 27 5.86 -23.91 7.66
CA SER A 27 6.85 -24.97 7.39
C SER A 27 8.27 -24.46 7.50
N LEU A 28 8.51 -23.24 7.02
CA LEU A 28 9.82 -22.58 7.08
C LEU A 28 10.24 -22.29 8.52
N ILE A 29 9.33 -21.89 9.41
CA ILE A 29 9.63 -21.66 10.81
C ILE A 29 10.14 -22.95 11.48
N THR A 30 9.45 -24.09 11.29
CA THR A 30 9.85 -25.36 11.86
C THR A 30 11.19 -25.83 11.31
N LEU A 31 11.40 -25.69 10.00
CA LEU A 31 12.67 -26.02 9.36
C LEU A 31 13.81 -25.14 9.87
N PHE A 32 13.55 -23.86 10.06
CA PHE A 32 14.51 -22.90 10.60
C PHE A 32 14.93 -23.26 12.05
N ILE A 33 13.99 -23.61 12.91
CA ILE A 33 14.27 -24.06 14.28
C ILE A 33 15.17 -25.29 14.26
N PHE A 34 14.84 -26.28 13.41
CA PHE A 34 15.64 -27.48 13.26
C PHE A 34 17.06 -27.18 12.76
N PHE A 35 17.17 -26.30 11.76
CA PHE A 35 18.45 -25.86 11.21
C PHE A 35 19.31 -25.15 12.26
N VAL A 36 18.75 -24.23 13.03
CA VAL A 36 19.44 -23.52 14.12
C VAL A 36 19.93 -24.51 15.19
N TYR A 37 19.08 -25.47 15.59
CA TYR A 37 19.46 -26.49 16.52
C TYR A 37 20.64 -27.35 16.02
N PHE A 38 20.57 -27.75 14.74
CA PHE A 38 21.64 -28.56 14.12
C PHE A 38 22.96 -27.79 14.05
N VAL A 39 22.95 -26.55 13.57
CA VAL A 39 24.13 -25.69 13.50
C VAL A 39 24.70 -25.42 14.90
N TYR A 40 23.83 -25.17 15.89
CA TYR A 40 24.26 -24.99 17.27
C TYR A 40 25.04 -26.20 17.83
N ARG A 41 24.61 -27.41 17.49
CA ARG A 41 25.32 -28.63 17.88
C ARG A 41 26.67 -28.80 17.23
N ILE A 42 26.83 -28.36 15.99
CA ILE A 42 28.11 -28.42 15.26
C ILE A 42 29.07 -27.35 15.78
N ASN A 43 28.65 -26.11 15.78
CA ASN A 43 29.45 -24.97 16.22
C ASN A 43 28.57 -23.76 16.59
N LYS A 44 28.40 -23.56 17.90
CA LYS A 44 27.61 -22.45 18.45
C LYS A 44 28.12 -21.06 18.02
N ASN A 45 29.42 -20.92 17.73
CA ASN A 45 29.99 -19.63 17.34
C ASN A 45 29.42 -19.15 16.00
N ILE A 46 29.02 -20.04 15.11
CA ILE A 46 28.38 -19.67 13.84
C ILE A 46 27.08 -18.90 14.11
N ILE A 47 26.28 -19.33 15.06
CA ILE A 47 25.03 -18.66 15.42
C ILE A 47 25.30 -17.28 16.03
N TYR A 48 26.27 -17.17 16.92
CA TYR A 48 26.64 -15.89 17.52
C TYR A 48 27.14 -14.89 16.47
N ILE A 49 28.00 -15.33 15.56
CA ILE A 49 28.49 -14.49 14.44
C ILE A 49 27.34 -14.05 13.55
N ASN A 50 26.45 -14.98 13.18
CA ASN A 50 25.28 -14.67 12.36
C ASN A 50 24.35 -13.66 13.04
N ASN A 51 24.06 -13.84 14.34
CA ASN A 51 23.22 -12.91 15.09
C ASN A 51 23.85 -11.51 15.18
N TYR A 52 25.17 -11.46 15.40
CA TYR A 52 25.89 -10.19 15.45
C TYR A 52 25.87 -9.46 14.10
N LEU A 53 26.11 -10.18 13.01
CA LEU A 53 26.01 -9.63 11.66
C LEU A 53 24.58 -9.14 11.34
N ASN A 54 23.57 -9.93 11.68
CA ASN A 54 22.17 -9.52 11.48
C ASN A 54 21.82 -8.26 12.30
N LEU A 55 22.34 -8.14 13.52
CA LEU A 55 22.15 -6.96 14.35
C LEU A 55 22.77 -5.71 13.67
N ILE A 56 24.02 -5.83 13.19
CA ILE A 56 24.69 -4.73 12.47
C ILE A 56 23.90 -4.33 11.26
N VAL A 57 23.52 -5.30 10.42
CA VAL A 57 22.71 -5.03 9.21
C VAL A 57 21.38 -4.36 9.57
N GLY A 58 20.71 -4.85 10.60
CA GLY A 58 19.45 -4.27 11.08
C GLY A 58 19.61 -2.82 11.53
N VAL A 59 20.66 -2.51 12.30
CA VAL A 59 20.96 -1.13 12.72
C VAL A 59 21.28 -0.22 11.53
N VAL A 60 22.11 -0.71 10.59
CA VAL A 60 22.45 0.04 9.38
C VAL A 60 21.18 0.35 8.57
N LEU A 61 20.32 -0.64 8.33
CA LEU A 61 19.06 -0.44 7.61
C LEU A 61 18.13 0.55 8.34
N PHE A 62 18.03 0.44 9.66
CA PHE A 62 17.23 1.35 10.46
C PHE A 62 17.72 2.80 10.33
N VAL A 63 19.02 3.02 10.43
CA VAL A 63 19.63 4.35 10.25
C VAL A 63 19.40 4.86 8.82
N MET A 64 19.61 4.02 7.80
CA MET A 64 19.40 4.39 6.40
C MET A 64 17.95 4.83 6.11
N ILE A 65 16.97 4.16 6.71
CA ILE A 65 15.55 4.55 6.60
C ILE A 65 15.32 5.87 7.36
N GLY A 66 15.88 6.02 8.56
CA GLY A 66 15.70 7.21 9.41
C GLY A 66 16.24 8.49 8.77
N ILE A 67 17.36 8.42 8.05
CA ILE A 67 17.96 9.57 7.34
C ILE A 67 17.45 9.73 5.91
N ASN A 68 16.44 8.96 5.49
CA ASN A 68 15.81 9.03 4.17
C ASN A 68 16.81 8.92 3.00
N ILE A 69 17.72 7.96 3.04
CA ILE A 69 18.65 7.73 1.93
C ILE A 69 17.85 7.40 0.65
N PRO A 70 18.10 8.07 -0.48
CA PRO A 70 17.37 7.90 -1.73
C PRO A 70 17.77 6.61 -2.46
N LEU A 71 17.55 5.46 -1.84
CA LEU A 71 17.70 4.16 -2.48
C LEU A 71 16.36 3.69 -3.04
N GLU A 72 16.35 3.11 -4.24
CA GLU A 72 15.12 2.63 -4.89
C GLU A 72 14.30 1.69 -4.01
N GLY A 73 14.95 0.84 -3.18
CA GLY A 73 14.27 -0.04 -2.24
C GLY A 73 13.48 0.68 -1.14
N PHE A 74 13.89 1.90 -0.77
CA PHE A 74 13.22 2.71 0.26
C PHE A 74 12.23 3.72 -0.29
N ASN A 75 12.16 3.90 -1.60
CA ASN A 75 11.21 4.80 -2.25
C ASN A 75 9.76 4.51 -1.86
N ARG A 76 9.41 3.24 -1.58
CA ARG A 76 8.08 2.87 -1.10
C ARG A 76 7.74 3.45 0.26
N ILE A 77 8.73 3.66 1.11
CA ILE A 77 8.54 4.20 2.48
C ILE A 77 8.57 5.72 2.42
N ASN A 78 9.58 6.29 1.76
CA ASN A 78 9.86 7.73 1.75
C ASN A 78 9.04 8.50 0.72
N GLY A 79 8.68 7.88 -0.39
CA GLY A 79 7.98 8.54 -1.50
C GLY A 79 6.53 8.93 -1.19
N LEU A 80 5.91 8.28 -0.21
CA LEU A 80 4.56 8.60 0.24
C LEU A 80 4.48 9.98 0.90
N LYS A 81 5.44 10.30 1.75
CA LYS A 81 5.51 11.62 2.39
C LYS A 81 5.69 12.72 1.35
N ASN A 82 6.51 12.49 0.34
CA ASN A 82 6.67 13.44 -0.77
C ASN A 82 5.38 13.63 -1.57
N PHE A 83 4.60 12.54 -1.77
CA PHE A 83 3.31 12.62 -2.42
C PHE A 83 2.29 13.43 -1.60
N THR A 84 2.28 13.25 -0.27
CA THR A 84 1.42 14.04 0.64
C THR A 84 1.75 15.52 0.56
N ILE A 85 3.04 15.89 0.64
CA ILE A 85 3.50 17.28 0.50
C ILE A 85 3.10 17.86 -0.88
N TYR A 86 3.20 17.05 -1.94
CA TYR A 86 2.77 17.48 -3.27
C TYR A 86 1.26 17.71 -3.33
N LEU A 87 0.47 16.84 -2.72
CA LEU A 87 -0.98 16.95 -2.64
C LEU A 87 -1.41 18.21 -1.88
N ASP A 88 -0.77 18.51 -0.74
CA ASP A 88 -1.03 19.73 0.05
C ASP A 88 -0.77 21.00 -0.76
N LYS A 89 0.32 21.03 -1.52
CA LYS A 89 0.62 22.17 -2.41
C LYS A 89 -0.41 22.34 -3.52
N LYS A 90 -1.08 21.28 -3.94
CA LYS A 90 -2.12 21.31 -4.98
C LYS A 90 -3.51 21.61 -4.44
N ASN A 91 -3.76 21.32 -3.16
CA ASN A 91 -5.02 21.59 -2.49
C ASN A 91 -5.12 23.05 -2.01
N GLN A 92 -5.04 23.99 -2.93
CA GLN A 92 -5.08 25.44 -2.59
C GLN A 92 -6.43 25.88 -1.99
N ASN A 93 -7.50 25.16 -2.31
CA ASN A 93 -8.86 25.47 -1.84
C ASN A 93 -9.19 24.82 -0.47
N ASN A 94 -8.22 24.21 0.20
CA ASN A 94 -8.38 23.50 1.47
C ASN A 94 -9.56 22.51 1.49
N ILE A 95 -9.76 21.78 0.40
CA ILE A 95 -10.80 20.78 0.29
C ILE A 95 -10.48 19.63 1.25
N LYS A 96 -11.43 19.32 2.13
CA LYS A 96 -11.28 18.29 3.17
C LYS A 96 -11.68 16.89 2.74
N ASN A 97 -12.35 16.74 1.61
CA ASN A 97 -12.86 15.46 1.12
C ASN A 97 -11.97 14.91 0.00
N PHE A 98 -11.47 13.70 0.18
CA PHE A 98 -10.63 13.00 -0.79
C PHE A 98 -11.31 11.73 -1.25
N VAL A 99 -11.36 11.53 -2.55
CA VAL A 99 -11.84 10.29 -3.18
C VAL A 99 -10.64 9.60 -3.83
N VAL A 100 -10.26 8.44 -3.31
CA VAL A 100 -9.02 7.75 -3.70
C VAL A 100 -9.35 6.37 -4.24
N ASP A 101 -9.00 6.11 -5.51
CA ASP A 101 -9.27 4.83 -6.18
C ASP A 101 -8.25 3.73 -5.83
N ASP A 102 -6.99 4.09 -5.58
CA ASP A 102 -5.96 3.11 -5.25
C ASP A 102 -5.95 2.76 -3.77
N ARG A 103 -5.95 1.43 -3.46
CA ARG A 103 -5.98 0.91 -2.08
C ARG A 103 -4.77 1.33 -1.25
N LEU A 104 -3.57 1.33 -1.84
CA LEU A 104 -2.34 1.64 -1.11
C LEU A 104 -2.26 3.14 -0.82
N LEU A 105 -2.61 3.97 -1.80
CA LEU A 105 -2.72 5.41 -1.59
C LEU A 105 -3.76 5.76 -0.55
N PHE A 106 -4.94 5.13 -0.61
CA PHE A 106 -6.00 5.35 0.37
C PHE A 106 -5.50 5.08 1.79
N ALA A 107 -4.88 3.91 2.02
CA ALA A 107 -4.36 3.53 3.33
C ALA A 107 -3.33 4.54 3.86
N ASN A 108 -2.41 4.95 3.00
CA ASN A 108 -1.32 5.84 3.39
C ASN A 108 -1.78 7.28 3.62
N LEU A 109 -2.60 7.83 2.73
CA LEU A 109 -3.15 9.17 2.91
C LEU A 109 -4.04 9.24 4.16
N ASN A 110 -4.89 8.23 4.38
CA ASN A 110 -5.69 8.15 5.60
C ASN A 110 -4.85 8.04 6.88
N TYR A 111 -3.67 7.44 6.81
CA TYR A 111 -2.72 7.37 7.93
C TYR A 111 -2.02 8.72 8.17
N GLU A 112 -1.48 9.34 7.12
CA GLU A 112 -0.75 10.61 7.21
C GLU A 112 -1.65 11.77 7.66
N TYR A 113 -2.90 11.80 7.20
CA TYR A 113 -3.88 12.83 7.54
C TYR A 113 -4.75 12.49 8.76
N LYS A 114 -4.45 11.40 9.49
CA LYS A 114 -5.29 10.92 10.61
C LYS A 114 -5.52 11.95 11.72
N SER A 115 -4.59 12.88 11.92
CA SER A 115 -4.68 13.96 12.91
C SER A 115 -5.47 15.16 12.40
N ASN A 116 -5.80 15.23 11.12
CA ASN A 116 -6.46 16.34 10.48
C ASN A 116 -7.92 15.99 10.19
N GLU A 117 -8.78 16.99 10.09
CA GLU A 117 -10.21 16.86 9.80
C GLU A 117 -10.49 16.52 8.32
N PHE A 118 -9.74 15.56 7.73
CA PHE A 118 -9.93 15.12 6.37
C PHE A 118 -10.76 13.84 6.28
N ASN A 119 -11.65 13.79 5.29
CA ASN A 119 -12.50 12.65 5.02
C ASN A 119 -12.02 11.90 3.78
N PHE A 120 -11.87 10.57 3.90
CA PHE A 120 -11.41 9.72 2.80
C PHE A 120 -12.52 8.78 2.36
N TYR A 121 -12.80 8.80 1.06
CA TYR A 121 -13.80 7.96 0.41
C TYR A 121 -13.15 7.13 -0.70
N SER A 122 -13.71 5.97 -0.94
CA SER A 122 -13.33 5.12 -2.08
C SER A 122 -14.45 5.14 -3.11
N PRO A 123 -14.13 5.34 -4.40
CA PRO A 123 -15.15 5.31 -5.45
C PRO A 123 -15.72 3.89 -5.56
N PHE A 124 -17.03 3.78 -5.41
CA PHE A 124 -17.74 2.50 -5.51
C PHE A 124 -19.10 2.73 -6.17
N LYS A 125 -19.32 2.08 -7.30
CA LYS A 125 -20.62 2.08 -7.96
C LYS A 125 -21.42 0.86 -7.51
N PRO A 126 -22.63 1.03 -6.96
CA PRO A 126 -23.49 -0.09 -6.58
C PRO A 126 -23.68 -1.09 -7.76
N GLY A 127 -23.62 -2.36 -7.47
CA GLY A 127 -23.69 -3.45 -8.47
C GLY A 127 -22.33 -3.87 -9.06
N ASN A 128 -21.27 -3.12 -8.85
CA ASN A 128 -19.94 -3.55 -9.26
C ASN A 128 -19.31 -4.50 -8.23
N LYS A 129 -18.35 -5.32 -8.72
CA LYS A 129 -17.57 -6.20 -7.84
C LYS A 129 -16.70 -5.36 -6.90
N ILE A 130 -16.74 -5.69 -5.61
CA ILE A 130 -15.88 -5.09 -4.60
C ILE A 130 -14.44 -5.54 -4.85
N VAL A 131 -13.51 -4.61 -4.96
CA VAL A 131 -12.09 -4.86 -5.22
C VAL A 131 -11.27 -4.85 -3.94
N HIS A 132 -11.64 -4.03 -2.97
CA HIS A 132 -10.94 -3.93 -1.69
C HIS A 132 -11.86 -3.43 -0.55
N HIS A 133 -11.44 -3.66 0.69
CA HIS A 133 -12.25 -3.41 1.88
C HIS A 133 -12.63 -1.93 2.12
N PHE A 134 -11.86 -0.95 1.61
CA PHE A 134 -12.21 0.46 1.74
C PHE A 134 -13.47 0.84 0.97
N GLN A 135 -13.79 0.12 -0.11
CA GLN A 135 -15.06 0.29 -0.84
C GLN A 135 -16.26 -0.11 0.00
N LEU A 136 -16.06 -0.98 1.00
CA LEU A 136 -17.10 -1.35 1.97
C LEU A 136 -17.15 -0.39 3.16
N LYS A 137 -15.98 -0.04 3.68
CA LYS A 137 -15.88 0.74 4.92
C LYS A 137 -16.11 2.22 4.71
N ASN A 138 -15.60 2.76 3.62
CA ASN A 138 -15.61 4.20 3.29
C ASN A 138 -16.08 4.43 1.83
N PRO A 139 -17.24 3.92 1.42
CA PRO A 139 -17.75 4.19 0.08
C PRO A 139 -18.08 5.67 -0.09
N LEU A 140 -17.90 6.20 -1.29
CA LEU A 140 -18.41 7.53 -1.59
C LEU A 140 -19.95 7.48 -1.58
N PRO A 141 -20.65 8.26 -0.72
CA PRO A 141 -22.10 8.26 -0.67
C PRO A 141 -22.75 8.69 -2.00
N SER A 142 -23.86 8.09 -2.36
CA SER A 142 -24.59 8.43 -3.58
C SER A 142 -25.19 9.84 -3.58
N ASN A 143 -25.48 10.35 -2.37
CA ASN A 143 -26.00 11.71 -2.14
C ASN A 143 -24.90 12.70 -1.75
N PHE A 144 -23.63 12.41 -2.07
CA PHE A 144 -22.52 13.30 -1.74
C PHE A 144 -22.62 14.60 -2.52
N SER A 145 -22.62 15.74 -1.82
CA SER A 145 -22.93 17.06 -2.36
C SER A 145 -21.86 18.11 -2.10
N GLN A 146 -20.63 17.68 -1.80
CA GLN A 146 -19.52 18.57 -1.50
C GLN A 146 -18.41 18.43 -2.54
N ASN A 147 -17.60 19.48 -2.68
CA ASN A 147 -16.40 19.41 -3.49
C ASN A 147 -15.40 18.42 -2.90
N PHE A 148 -14.68 17.73 -3.75
CA PHE A 148 -13.67 16.75 -3.33
C PHE A 148 -12.47 16.72 -4.28
N ILE A 149 -11.35 16.20 -3.77
CA ILE A 149 -10.18 15.91 -4.59
C ILE A 149 -10.22 14.42 -4.97
N LEU A 150 -10.24 14.19 -6.28
CA LEU A 150 -10.22 12.85 -6.87
C LEU A 150 -8.79 12.44 -7.20
N ILE A 151 -8.34 11.31 -6.67
CA ILE A 151 -6.98 10.77 -6.84
C ILE A 151 -7.07 9.37 -7.42
N GLY A 152 -6.54 9.17 -8.62
CA GLY A 152 -6.50 7.86 -9.24
C GLY A 152 -6.04 7.91 -10.69
N ASN A 153 -5.83 6.74 -11.29
CA ASN A 153 -5.41 6.61 -12.68
C ASN A 153 -6.26 5.63 -13.49
N LYS A 154 -7.22 4.99 -12.85
CA LYS A 154 -8.04 3.96 -13.48
C LYS A 154 -9.25 4.54 -14.17
N ASN A 155 -9.69 3.85 -15.21
CA ASN A 155 -10.91 4.19 -15.94
C ASN A 155 -12.17 4.16 -15.05
N ASN A 156 -12.11 3.43 -13.93
CA ASN A 156 -13.20 3.31 -12.95
C ASN A 156 -13.67 4.65 -12.37
N ILE A 157 -12.83 5.68 -12.39
CA ILE A 157 -13.19 7.01 -11.90
C ILE A 157 -13.73 7.93 -12.99
N ASN A 158 -13.74 7.49 -14.25
CA ASN A 158 -14.20 8.34 -15.37
C ASN A 158 -15.66 8.76 -15.22
N TYR A 159 -16.51 7.94 -14.62
CA TYR A 159 -17.90 8.30 -14.36
C TYR A 159 -18.03 9.51 -13.41
N LEU A 160 -17.14 9.63 -12.41
CA LEU A 160 -17.11 10.80 -11.51
C LEU A 160 -16.63 12.06 -12.23
N LYS A 161 -15.73 11.91 -13.20
CA LYS A 161 -15.21 13.02 -13.99
C LYS A 161 -16.22 13.51 -15.03
N ASN A 162 -16.89 12.58 -15.70
CA ASN A 162 -17.79 12.91 -16.81
C ASN A 162 -19.07 13.59 -16.34
N ASN A 163 -19.49 13.34 -15.10
CA ASN A 163 -20.74 13.85 -14.55
C ASN A 163 -20.57 15.12 -13.72
N ASN A 164 -19.32 15.60 -13.51
CA ASN A 164 -19.03 16.77 -12.70
C ASN A 164 -18.02 17.69 -13.39
N LYS A 165 -18.05 18.97 -13.05
CA LYS A 165 -17.02 19.89 -13.48
C LYS A 165 -15.70 19.55 -12.81
N THR A 166 -14.67 19.21 -13.58
CA THR A 166 -13.38 18.78 -13.06
C THR A 166 -12.26 19.73 -13.47
N ILE A 167 -11.41 20.07 -12.52
CA ILE A 167 -10.19 20.85 -12.75
C ILE A 167 -9.01 19.93 -12.54
N PHE A 168 -8.13 19.79 -13.54
CA PHE A 168 -6.92 19.01 -13.41
C PHE A 168 -5.87 19.77 -12.59
N LEU A 169 -5.48 19.23 -11.44
CA LEU A 169 -4.49 19.82 -10.54
C LEU A 169 -3.06 19.37 -10.81
N GLY A 170 -2.88 18.19 -11.41
CA GLY A 170 -1.59 17.66 -11.73
C GLY A 170 -1.52 16.13 -11.74
N SER A 171 -0.32 15.62 -11.99
CA SER A 171 -0.01 14.20 -11.90
C SER A 171 1.27 13.99 -11.09
N SER A 172 1.35 12.86 -10.41
CA SER A 172 2.53 12.42 -9.68
C SER A 172 2.68 10.91 -9.82
N SER A 173 3.91 10.43 -9.82
CA SER A 173 4.24 9.00 -9.91
C SER A 173 4.76 8.52 -8.55
N PRO A 174 3.90 8.09 -7.63
CA PRO A 174 4.35 7.51 -6.37
C PRO A 174 5.17 6.23 -6.62
N PRO A 175 6.27 6.02 -5.92
CA PRO A 175 7.27 4.99 -6.27
C PRO A 175 6.78 3.54 -6.18
N PHE A 176 5.64 3.29 -5.54
CA PHE A 176 5.03 1.96 -5.42
C PHE A 176 3.87 1.72 -6.40
N ILE A 177 3.49 2.73 -7.18
CA ILE A 177 2.45 2.66 -8.22
C ILE A 177 3.12 2.72 -9.57
N LYS A 178 2.81 1.74 -10.43
CA LYS A 178 3.44 1.60 -11.76
C LYS A 178 3.04 2.69 -12.77
N HIS A 179 2.01 3.46 -12.46
CA HIS A 179 1.42 4.46 -13.35
C HIS A 179 1.28 5.79 -12.64
N ASP A 180 1.33 6.88 -13.41
CA ASP A 180 1.07 8.21 -12.88
C ASP A 180 -0.35 8.31 -12.31
N VAL A 181 -0.41 8.83 -11.12
CA VAL A 181 -1.66 9.16 -10.45
C VAL A 181 -2.06 10.57 -10.84
N LYS A 182 -3.26 10.74 -11.35
CA LYS A 182 -3.84 12.03 -11.71
C LYS A 182 -4.67 12.56 -10.56
N ILE A 183 -4.58 13.87 -10.35
CA ILE A 183 -5.26 14.57 -9.28
C ILE A 183 -6.20 15.59 -9.91
N TYR A 184 -7.46 15.54 -9.55
CA TYR A 184 -8.50 16.44 -10.02
C TYR A 184 -9.23 17.06 -8.84
N GLU A 185 -9.52 18.33 -8.91
CA GLU A 185 -10.55 18.96 -8.11
C GLU A 185 -11.89 18.72 -8.79
N VAL A 186 -12.84 18.18 -8.08
CA VAL A 186 -14.19 17.91 -8.57
C VAL A 186 -15.14 18.88 -7.88
N ILE A 187 -15.69 19.77 -8.66
CA ILE A 187 -16.73 20.71 -8.25
C ILE A 187 -18.06 20.00 -8.44
N PHE A 188 -18.76 19.84 -7.34
CA PHE A 188 -20.02 19.11 -7.31
C PHE A 188 -21.11 19.86 -8.06
N ASP A 189 -21.69 19.21 -9.08
CA ASP A 189 -22.97 19.63 -9.65
C ASP A 189 -24.05 18.58 -9.34
N TYR A 190 -23.83 17.31 -9.69
CA TYR A 190 -24.64 16.13 -9.30
C TYR A 190 -23.84 14.84 -9.54
N ILE A 191 -23.88 13.87 -8.59
CA ILE A 191 -23.38 12.51 -8.83
C ILE A 191 -24.57 11.68 -9.31
N ILE A 192 -24.59 11.34 -10.60
CA ILE A 192 -25.54 10.40 -11.18
C ILE A 192 -24.87 9.03 -11.21
N TRP A 193 -25.44 8.09 -10.49
CA TRP A 193 -24.98 6.70 -10.44
C TRP A 193 -25.51 5.88 -11.61
#